data_457dbd2ea2263f2972a6db75c38b04d2
#
_entry.id   457dbd2ea2263f2972a6db75c38b04d2
#
_cell.length_a   1.000
_cell.length_b   1.000
_cell.length_c   1.000
_cell.angle_alpha   90.00
_cell.angle_beta   90.00
_cell.angle_gamma   90.00
#
_symmetry.space_group_name_H-M   'P 1'
#
loop_
_entity.id
_entity.type
_entity.pdbx_description
1 polymer ?
#
loop_
_entity_poly.entity_id
_entity_poly.type
_entity_poly.pdbx_seq_one_letter_code
_entity_poly.pdbx_strand_id
1 'polypeptide(L)'
;MTDFNRHPDSYHHWELQIDGEIAHLRMNVNPDFPFKEGYELKLNSYDLSVDMELADAVSRLRFEHPAVKTLVVGSGQERAFCAGANILMLKSSTHPFKVNFCKFTNETRLSLEDYSQNSGVKSICAINAACAGGGYELAL
;
A
#
# COMPACT_ATOMS: atom_id res chain seq x y z
N MET A 1 -6.15 21.13 -1.82
CA MET A 1 -6.05 20.29 -3.04
C MET A 1 -5.25 19.06 -2.66
N THR A 2 -5.69 17.84 -3.03
CA THR A 2 -4.92 16.61 -2.75
C THR A 2 -3.69 16.56 -3.65
N ASP A 3 -2.51 16.42 -3.05
CA ASP A 3 -1.28 16.23 -3.77
C ASP A 3 -1.04 14.72 -3.93
N PHE A 4 -0.94 14.25 -5.17
CA PHE A 4 -0.64 12.86 -5.53
C PHE A 4 0.84 12.63 -5.83
N ASN A 5 1.66 13.68 -5.83
CA ASN A 5 3.09 13.55 -6.06
C ASN A 5 3.75 12.86 -4.84
N ARG A 6 4.34 11.70 -5.06
CA ARG A 6 5.02 10.91 -4.05
C ARG A 6 6.42 10.54 -4.54
N HIS A 7 7.32 10.32 -3.58
CA HIS A 7 8.67 9.82 -3.85
C HIS A 7 9.10 8.88 -2.72
N PRO A 8 9.81 7.77 -3.00
CA PRO A 8 10.21 6.80 -1.97
C PRO A 8 10.93 7.42 -0.77
N ASP A 9 11.76 8.43 -0.98
CA ASP A 9 12.47 9.13 0.11
C ASP A 9 11.54 9.94 1.04
N SER A 10 10.29 10.16 0.63
CA SER A 10 9.28 10.92 1.38
C SER A 10 8.07 10.08 1.77
N TYR A 11 8.13 8.77 1.61
CA TYR A 11 7.05 7.90 2.06
C TYR A 11 6.97 7.88 3.59
N HIS A 12 5.74 7.87 4.10
CA HIS A 12 5.43 7.77 5.52
C HIS A 12 4.92 6.38 5.92
N HIS A 13 4.47 5.59 4.95
CA HIS A 13 3.73 4.35 5.18
C HIS A 13 4.39 3.12 4.54
N TRP A 14 5.22 3.33 3.54
CA TRP A 14 5.90 2.26 2.84
C TRP A 14 7.40 2.48 2.77
N GLU A 15 8.14 1.40 2.81
CA GLU A 15 9.59 1.39 2.59
C GLU A 15 9.86 0.56 1.33
N LEU A 16 10.47 1.16 0.32
CA LEU A 16 10.87 0.48 -0.92
C LEU A 16 12.37 0.29 -0.92
N GLN A 17 12.82 -0.95 -1.01
CA GLN A 17 14.24 -1.31 -1.12
C GLN A 17 14.45 -2.24 -2.31
N ILE A 18 15.45 -1.94 -3.13
CA ILE A 18 15.84 -2.77 -4.27
C ILE A 18 17.14 -3.49 -3.93
N ASP A 19 17.14 -4.80 -4.06
CA ASP A 19 18.30 -5.67 -3.90
C ASP A 19 18.45 -6.55 -5.15
N GLY A 20 19.23 -6.09 -6.11
CA GLY A 20 19.40 -6.75 -7.39
C GLY A 20 18.07 -6.95 -8.14
N GLU A 21 17.66 -8.20 -8.32
CA GLU A 21 16.40 -8.55 -8.98
C GLU A 21 15.20 -8.68 -8.01
N ILE A 22 15.39 -8.34 -6.73
CA ILE A 22 14.36 -8.43 -5.70
C ILE A 22 14.01 -7.03 -5.22
N ALA A 23 12.72 -6.70 -5.22
CA ALA A 23 12.17 -5.52 -4.57
C ALA A 23 11.48 -5.91 -3.27
N HIS A 24 11.82 -5.25 -2.18
CA HIS A 24 11.15 -5.35 -0.90
C HIS A 24 10.27 -4.11 -0.71
N LEU A 25 8.97 -4.33 -0.58
CA LEU A 25 7.99 -3.29 -0.31
C LEU A 25 7.34 -3.57 1.05
N ARG A 26 7.74 -2.81 2.06
CA ARG A 26 7.38 -3.08 3.45
C ARG A 26 6.40 -2.04 3.96
N MET A 27 5.23 -2.48 4.40
CA MET A 27 4.22 -1.63 5.03
C MET A 27 4.62 -1.32 6.47
N ASN A 28 4.81 -0.06 6.77
CA ASN A 28 5.11 0.44 8.12
C ASN A 28 4.38 1.76 8.33
N VAL A 29 3.06 1.66 8.47
CA VAL A 29 2.18 2.83 8.50
C VAL A 29 2.49 3.73 9.68
N ASN A 30 2.84 4.98 9.37
CA ASN A 30 3.06 6.01 10.39
C ASN A 30 1.72 6.61 10.82
N PRO A 31 1.34 6.49 12.12
CA PRO A 31 0.07 6.99 12.63
C PRO A 31 -0.06 8.52 12.58
N ASP A 32 1.05 9.24 12.51
CA ASP A 32 1.08 10.71 12.54
C ASP A 32 0.78 11.35 11.17
N PHE A 33 0.66 10.55 10.11
CA PHE A 33 0.43 11.02 8.74
C PHE A 33 -0.84 10.44 8.08
N PRO A 34 -2.01 10.51 8.75
CA PRO A 34 -3.25 10.11 8.09
C PRO A 34 -3.58 11.05 6.93
N PHE A 35 -4.35 10.56 5.96
CA PHE A 35 -4.79 11.38 4.82
C PHE A 35 -5.53 12.67 5.23
N LYS A 36 -6.24 12.63 6.36
CA LYS A 36 -6.91 13.78 6.97
C LYS A 36 -7.00 13.62 8.47
N GLU A 37 -7.20 14.72 9.18
CA GLU A 37 -7.44 14.72 10.63
C GLU A 37 -8.73 13.98 11.02
N GLY A 38 -8.82 13.56 12.29
CA GLY A 38 -10.01 12.99 12.90
C GLY A 38 -10.01 11.46 13.04
N TYR A 39 -8.95 10.78 12.67
CA TYR A 39 -8.71 9.36 12.96
C TYR A 39 -7.21 9.08 13.06
N GLU A 40 -6.87 7.94 13.64
CA GLU A 40 -5.50 7.48 13.81
C GLU A 40 -5.30 6.17 13.02
N LEU A 41 -4.14 6.03 12.37
CA LEU A 41 -3.75 4.82 11.67
C LEU A 41 -3.08 3.85 12.66
N LYS A 42 -3.80 2.80 13.07
CA LYS A 42 -3.31 1.76 13.99
C LYS A 42 -3.20 0.41 13.29
N LEU A 43 -2.24 -0.41 13.72
CA LEU A 43 -2.07 -1.79 13.26
C LEU A 43 -1.95 -1.90 11.72
N ASN A 44 -1.19 -1.01 11.12
CA ASN A 44 -1.10 -0.89 9.67
C ASN A 44 -2.47 -0.76 9.00
N SER A 45 -3.41 -0.03 9.61
CA SER A 45 -4.68 0.25 8.97
C SER A 45 -4.51 1.18 7.77
N TYR A 46 -5.41 1.05 6.82
CA TYR A 46 -5.28 1.56 5.48
C TYR A 46 -6.21 2.74 5.22
N ASP A 47 -5.67 3.84 4.72
CA ASP A 47 -6.41 4.97 4.20
C ASP A 47 -5.87 5.39 2.81
N LEU A 48 -6.35 6.51 2.28
CA LEU A 48 -5.94 6.95 0.95
C LEU A 48 -4.45 7.32 0.90
N SER A 49 -3.84 7.85 1.99
CA SER A 49 -2.41 8.20 1.98
C SER A 49 -1.52 6.96 1.84
N VAL A 50 -1.91 5.86 2.50
CA VAL A 50 -1.22 4.56 2.40
C VAL A 50 -1.30 4.03 0.97
N ASP A 51 -2.46 4.14 0.33
CA ASP A 51 -2.65 3.63 -1.03
C ASP A 51 -1.95 4.49 -2.10
N MET A 52 -1.88 5.79 -1.91
CA MET A 52 -1.15 6.69 -2.81
C MET A 52 0.34 6.34 -2.90
N GLU A 53 0.97 6.01 -1.77
CA GLU A 53 2.36 5.58 -1.76
C GLU A 53 2.53 4.18 -2.38
N LEU A 54 1.61 3.26 -2.14
CA LEU A 54 1.62 1.95 -2.80
C LEU A 54 1.48 2.07 -4.32
N ALA A 55 0.55 2.88 -4.80
CA ALA A 55 0.35 3.13 -6.23
C ALA A 55 1.59 3.74 -6.90
N ASP A 56 2.24 4.71 -6.24
CA ASP A 56 3.50 5.30 -6.70
C ASP A 56 4.62 4.25 -6.73
N ALA A 57 4.77 3.46 -5.66
CA ALA A 57 5.80 2.42 -5.57
C ALA A 57 5.66 1.37 -6.70
N VAL A 58 4.45 0.91 -6.98
CA VAL A 58 4.20 -0.05 -8.09
C VAL A 58 4.54 0.56 -9.44
N SER A 59 4.21 1.83 -9.65
CA SER A 59 4.54 2.55 -10.88
C SER A 59 6.05 2.68 -11.06
N ARG A 60 6.79 3.02 -10.00
CA ARG A 60 8.26 3.10 -10.05
C ARG A 60 8.93 1.76 -10.27
N LEU A 61 8.44 0.71 -9.62
CA LEU A 61 8.94 -0.64 -9.85
C LEU A 61 8.85 -1.03 -11.32
N ARG A 62 7.74 -0.68 -11.97
CA ARG A 62 7.54 -0.98 -13.40
C ARG A 62 8.47 -0.18 -14.30
N PHE A 63 8.60 1.13 -14.08
CA PHE A 63 9.24 2.03 -15.03
C PHE A 63 10.69 2.37 -14.69
N GLU A 64 11.05 2.38 -13.42
CA GLU A 64 12.40 2.75 -12.97
C GLU A 64 13.27 1.54 -12.62
N HIS A 65 12.63 0.37 -12.31
CA HIS A 65 13.33 -0.85 -11.89
C HIS A 65 13.00 -2.08 -12.75
N PRO A 66 13.19 -2.02 -14.08
CA PRO A 66 12.79 -3.13 -14.99
C PRO A 66 13.61 -4.41 -14.79
N ALA A 67 14.72 -4.36 -14.05
CA ALA A 67 15.53 -5.53 -13.70
C ALA A 67 14.90 -6.38 -12.58
N VAL A 68 13.92 -5.86 -11.84
CA VAL A 68 13.24 -6.59 -10.77
C VAL A 68 12.45 -7.78 -11.33
N LYS A 69 12.62 -8.95 -10.72
CA LYS A 69 11.93 -10.20 -11.07
C LYS A 69 11.03 -10.69 -9.94
N THR A 70 11.25 -10.24 -8.72
CA THR A 70 10.47 -10.64 -7.55
C THR A 70 10.13 -9.41 -6.73
N LEU A 71 8.84 -9.25 -6.42
CA LEU A 71 8.33 -8.28 -5.46
C LEU A 71 7.93 -9.01 -4.18
N VAL A 72 8.55 -8.64 -3.06
CA VAL A 72 8.19 -9.16 -1.73
C VAL A 72 7.48 -8.05 -0.96
N VAL A 73 6.20 -8.26 -0.69
CA VAL A 73 5.39 -7.37 0.14
C VAL A 73 5.39 -7.89 1.58
N GLY A 74 5.78 -7.06 2.51
CA GLY A 74 5.88 -7.42 3.93
C GLY A 74 5.36 -6.32 4.86
N SER A 75 5.46 -6.58 6.17
CA SER A 75 5.11 -5.62 7.21
C SER A 75 6.30 -5.32 8.12
N GLY A 76 6.42 -4.06 8.53
CA GLY A 76 7.36 -3.59 9.55
C GLY A 76 6.83 -3.71 10.98
N GLN A 77 5.57 -4.10 11.16
CA GLN A 77 4.95 -4.23 12.48
C GLN A 77 4.86 -5.69 12.93
N GLU A 78 5.12 -5.93 14.22
CA GLU A 78 5.13 -7.28 14.80
C GLU A 78 3.72 -7.84 15.03
N ARG A 79 2.74 -6.99 15.31
CA ARG A 79 1.40 -7.38 15.78
C ARG A 79 0.36 -7.47 14.67
N ALA A 80 0.59 -6.83 13.55
CA ALA A 80 -0.32 -6.84 12.43
C ALA A 80 0.45 -6.72 11.11
N PHE A 81 0.12 -7.55 10.15
CA PHE A 81 0.49 -7.31 8.77
C PHE A 81 -0.28 -6.10 8.25
N CYS A 82 -1.61 -6.15 8.28
CA CYS A 82 -2.50 -5.05 7.96
C CYS A 82 -3.90 -5.31 8.54
N ALA A 83 -4.44 -4.34 9.28
CA ALA A 83 -5.79 -4.42 9.83
C ALA A 83 -6.90 -4.12 8.81
N GLY A 84 -6.54 -3.77 7.57
CA GLY A 84 -7.47 -3.39 6.51
C GLY A 84 -7.86 -1.90 6.56
N ALA A 85 -8.92 -1.53 5.86
CA ALA A 85 -9.38 -0.14 5.79
C ALA A 85 -9.67 0.44 7.17
N ASN A 86 -9.23 1.68 7.40
CA ASN A 86 -9.44 2.34 8.70
C ASN A 86 -10.93 2.61 8.92
N ILE A 87 -11.50 1.96 9.92
CA ILE A 87 -12.95 2.00 10.22
C ILE A 87 -13.40 3.41 10.62
N LEU A 88 -12.57 4.14 11.38
CA LEU A 88 -12.91 5.51 11.80
C LEU A 88 -12.90 6.47 10.61
N MET A 89 -11.94 6.33 9.71
CA MET A 89 -11.91 7.04 8.44
C MET A 89 -13.20 6.77 7.65
N LEU A 90 -13.59 5.51 7.48
CA LEU A 90 -14.81 5.15 6.77
C LEU A 90 -16.06 5.72 7.47
N LYS A 91 -16.14 5.63 8.79
CA LYS A 91 -17.28 6.17 9.57
C LYS A 91 -17.44 7.67 9.41
N SER A 92 -16.36 8.43 9.45
CA SER A 92 -16.35 9.90 9.38
C SER A 92 -16.41 10.47 7.96
N SER A 93 -16.27 9.63 6.94
CA SER A 93 -16.19 10.09 5.54
C SER A 93 -17.56 10.19 4.89
N THR A 94 -17.68 11.13 3.94
CA THR A 94 -18.85 11.26 3.06
C THR A 94 -18.93 10.08 2.10
N HIS A 95 -20.15 9.83 1.57
CA HIS A 95 -20.34 8.76 0.58
C HIS A 95 -19.46 8.93 -0.68
N PRO A 96 -19.38 10.12 -1.30
CA PRO A 96 -18.48 10.31 -2.46
C PRO A 96 -17.00 10.01 -2.15
N PHE A 97 -16.53 10.37 -0.96
CA PHE A 97 -15.15 10.04 -0.57
C PHE A 97 -14.94 8.51 -0.47
N LYS A 98 -15.89 7.78 0.13
CA LYS A 98 -15.81 6.32 0.22
C LYS A 98 -15.77 5.66 -1.16
N VAL A 99 -16.62 6.11 -2.08
CA VAL A 99 -16.63 5.62 -3.47
C VAL A 99 -15.29 5.87 -4.15
N ASN A 100 -14.75 7.08 -4.03
CA ASN A 100 -13.47 7.44 -4.63
C ASN A 100 -12.29 6.68 -4.00
N PHE A 101 -12.31 6.47 -2.67
CA PHE A 101 -11.33 5.65 -1.98
C PHE A 101 -11.34 4.22 -2.50
N CYS A 102 -12.52 3.58 -2.55
CA CYS A 102 -12.64 2.22 -3.09
C CYS A 102 -12.22 2.13 -4.57
N LYS A 103 -12.54 3.15 -5.37
CA LYS A 103 -12.09 3.23 -6.76
C LYS A 103 -10.58 3.25 -6.86
N PHE A 104 -9.91 4.11 -6.07
CA PHE A 104 -8.46 4.25 -6.07
C PHE A 104 -7.78 2.94 -5.66
N THR A 105 -8.22 2.33 -4.55
CA THR A 105 -7.64 1.06 -4.07
C THR A 105 -7.82 -0.09 -5.07
N ASN A 106 -8.95 -0.14 -5.78
CA ASN A 106 -9.14 -1.13 -6.85
C ASN A 106 -8.21 -0.89 -8.04
N GLU A 107 -7.92 0.34 -8.40
CA GLU A 107 -6.96 0.66 -9.47
C GLU A 107 -5.53 0.28 -9.07
N THR A 108 -5.14 0.50 -7.81
CA THR A 108 -3.85 0.06 -7.27
C THR A 108 -3.74 -1.48 -7.32
N ARG A 109 -4.80 -2.21 -6.92
CA ARG A 109 -4.86 -3.66 -7.02
C ARG A 109 -4.68 -4.14 -8.47
N LEU A 110 -5.42 -3.56 -9.41
CA LEU A 110 -5.29 -3.89 -10.83
C LEU A 110 -3.87 -3.62 -11.35
N SER A 111 -3.21 -2.56 -10.88
CA SER A 111 -1.82 -2.26 -11.24
C SER A 111 -0.84 -3.31 -10.73
N LEU A 112 -1.05 -3.84 -9.52
CA LEU A 112 -0.26 -4.95 -8.95
C LEU A 112 -0.47 -6.23 -9.73
N GLU A 113 -1.72 -6.59 -10.06
CA GLU A 113 -2.05 -7.77 -10.87
C GLU A 113 -1.41 -7.68 -12.25
N ASP A 114 -1.56 -6.53 -12.92
CA ASP A 114 -0.98 -6.30 -14.24
C ASP A 114 0.56 -6.34 -14.20
N TYR A 115 1.18 -5.78 -13.15
CA TYR A 115 2.63 -5.85 -12.95
C TYR A 115 3.11 -7.30 -12.83
N SER A 116 2.39 -8.14 -12.08
CA SER A 116 2.73 -9.55 -11.95
C SER A 116 2.48 -10.35 -13.22
N GLN A 117 1.40 -10.06 -13.94
CA GLN A 117 1.01 -10.83 -15.14
C GLN A 117 1.81 -10.46 -16.38
N ASN A 118 2.10 -9.17 -16.56
CA ASN A 118 2.60 -8.65 -17.84
C ASN A 118 4.05 -8.12 -17.79
N SER A 119 4.67 -8.03 -16.61
CA SER A 119 6.07 -7.58 -16.46
C SER A 119 7.05 -8.71 -16.12
N GLY A 120 6.58 -9.95 -16.05
CA GLY A 120 7.41 -11.11 -15.70
C GLY A 120 7.88 -11.15 -14.25
N VAL A 121 7.27 -10.37 -13.37
CA VAL A 121 7.59 -10.27 -11.95
C VAL A 121 6.74 -11.25 -11.15
N LYS A 122 7.32 -11.90 -10.15
CA LYS A 122 6.60 -12.72 -9.17
C LYS A 122 6.33 -11.89 -7.93
N SER A 123 5.07 -11.70 -7.57
CA SER A 123 4.67 -11.05 -6.32
C SER A 123 4.46 -12.09 -5.24
N ILE A 124 5.05 -11.85 -4.07
CA ILE A 124 4.97 -12.70 -2.89
C ILE A 124 4.58 -11.82 -1.71
N CYS A 125 3.57 -12.23 -0.95
CA CYS A 125 3.19 -11.55 0.28
C CYS A 125 3.68 -12.34 1.49
N ALA A 126 4.56 -11.74 2.31
CA ALA A 126 5.11 -12.33 3.53
C ALA A 126 4.29 -11.87 4.75
N ILE A 127 3.21 -12.58 5.04
CA ILE A 127 2.33 -12.29 6.17
C ILE A 127 2.98 -12.79 7.46
N ASN A 128 3.35 -11.87 8.34
CA ASN A 128 4.02 -12.16 9.61
C ASN A 128 3.10 -12.10 10.85
N ALA A 129 1.89 -11.56 10.71
CA ALA A 129 0.97 -11.36 11.82
C ALA A 129 -0.48 -11.20 11.34
N ALA A 130 -1.39 -10.66 12.18
CA ALA A 130 -2.80 -10.49 11.84
C ALA A 130 -2.99 -9.72 10.51
N CYS A 131 -3.78 -10.31 9.63
CA CYS A 131 -4.09 -9.78 8.30
C CYS A 131 -5.60 -9.88 8.08
N ALA A 132 -6.27 -8.73 7.90
CA ALA A 132 -7.74 -8.69 7.87
C ALA A 132 -8.27 -7.69 6.85
N GLY A 133 -9.51 -7.91 6.40
CA GLY A 133 -10.23 -7.02 5.49
C GLY A 133 -9.42 -6.71 4.23
N GLY A 134 -9.30 -5.43 3.87
CA GLY A 134 -8.52 -4.99 2.71
C GLY A 134 -7.03 -5.36 2.78
N GLY A 135 -6.48 -5.59 3.98
CA GLY A 135 -5.12 -6.13 4.13
C GLY A 135 -5.00 -7.57 3.64
N TYR A 136 -6.03 -8.39 3.87
CA TYR A 136 -6.09 -9.75 3.34
C TYR A 136 -6.28 -9.75 1.81
N GLU A 137 -7.11 -8.85 1.30
CA GLU A 137 -7.30 -8.68 -0.15
C GLU A 137 -6.01 -8.25 -0.86
N LEU A 138 -5.20 -7.38 -0.21
CA LEU A 138 -3.88 -6.99 -0.73
C LEU A 138 -2.91 -8.19 -0.77
N ALA A 139 -3.03 -9.12 0.16
CA ALA A 139 -2.12 -10.26 0.32
C ALA A 139 -2.40 -11.42 -0.65
N LEU A 140 -3.62 -11.48 -1.23
CA LEU A 140 -4.05 -12.51 -2.18
C LEU A 140 -3.57 -12.22 -3.60
#